data_5876386d63b5c30641390d7fea062338
#
_entry.id   5876386d63b5c30641390d7fea062338
#
_cell.length_a   1.000
_cell.length_b   1.000
_cell.length_c   1.000
_cell.angle_alpha   90.00
_cell.angle_beta   90.00
_cell.angle_gamma   90.00
#
_symmetry.space_group_name_H-M   'P 1'
#
loop_
_entity.id
_entity.type
_entity.pdbx_description
1 polymer ?
#
loop_
_entity_poly.entity_id
_entity_poly.type
_entity_poly.pdbx_seq_one_letter_code
_entity_poly.pdbx_strand_id
1 'polypeptide(L)'
;MEDYLEAVFILQKQNGYVRCVDVAEQLRVKKPSVSRAVKELSKMGYLLKEDDGTLSLTHNGQKTAKQIYEKHQFFTRQLIEAGVPQDIAAQDACRLEHVISETSFQKLKEAAFSGSREVIPSDES
;
A
#
# COMPACT_ATOMS: atom_id res chain seq x y z
N MET A 1 3.55 -2.96 10.55
CA MET A 1 4.18 -1.67 10.26
C MET A 1 3.90 -1.14 8.88
N GLU A 2 3.89 -2.01 7.88
CA GLU A 2 3.61 -1.59 6.52
C GLU A 2 2.22 -0.98 6.36
N ASP A 3 1.23 -1.51 7.08
CA ASP A 3 -0.12 -0.98 7.03
C ASP A 3 -0.19 0.49 7.45
N TYR A 4 0.58 0.85 8.46
CA TYR A 4 0.61 2.23 8.95
C TYR A 4 1.25 3.15 7.93
N LEU A 5 2.32 2.69 7.30
CA LEU A 5 3.03 3.48 6.30
C LEU A 5 2.14 3.70 5.07
N GLU A 6 1.46 2.65 4.65
CA GLU A 6 0.54 2.74 3.53
C GLU A 6 -0.63 3.67 3.83
N ALA A 7 -1.16 3.60 5.07
CA ALA A 7 -2.26 4.47 5.48
C ALA A 7 -1.86 5.94 5.42
N VAL A 8 -0.66 6.27 5.90
CA VAL A 8 -0.15 7.64 5.84
C VAL A 8 -0.04 8.10 4.39
N PHE A 9 0.48 7.23 3.53
CA PHE A 9 0.64 7.52 2.11
C PHE A 9 -0.71 7.84 1.45
N ILE A 10 -1.70 6.98 1.68
CA ILE A 10 -3.03 7.13 1.10
C ILE A 10 -3.70 8.40 1.62
N LEU A 11 -3.66 8.62 2.94
CA LEU A 11 -4.29 9.78 3.55
C LEU A 11 -3.64 11.08 3.10
N GLN A 12 -2.32 11.08 2.91
CA GLN A 12 -1.62 12.26 2.43
C GLN A 12 -2.09 12.61 1.02
N LYS A 13 -2.29 11.61 0.17
CA LYS A 13 -2.79 11.83 -1.18
C LYS A 13 -4.22 12.38 -1.18
N GLN A 14 -5.04 11.90 -0.25
CA GLN A 14 -6.44 12.31 -0.19
C GLN A 14 -6.62 13.70 0.43
N ASN A 15 -5.92 13.98 1.52
CA ASN A 15 -6.17 15.16 2.33
C ASN A 15 -5.05 16.19 2.32
N GLY A 16 -3.88 15.82 1.83
CA GLY A 16 -2.72 16.71 1.84
C GLY A 16 -1.97 16.74 3.16
N TYR A 17 -2.60 16.30 4.24
CA TYR A 17 -1.95 16.21 5.55
C TYR A 17 -2.51 15.01 6.29
N VAL A 18 -1.78 14.52 7.30
CA VAL A 18 -2.17 13.33 8.06
C VAL A 18 -1.85 13.55 9.53
N ARG A 19 -2.78 13.15 10.40
CA ARG A 19 -2.57 13.14 11.84
C ARG A 19 -2.79 11.72 12.36
N CYS A 20 -2.30 11.46 13.58
CA CYS A 20 -2.45 10.13 14.17
C CYS A 20 -3.91 9.70 14.24
N VAL A 21 -4.84 10.62 14.52
CA VAL A 21 -6.25 10.29 14.58
C VAL A 21 -6.77 9.81 13.24
N ASP A 22 -6.27 10.37 12.15
CA ASP A 22 -6.68 9.95 10.80
C ASP A 22 -6.25 8.54 10.52
N VAL A 23 -5.02 8.18 10.91
CA VAL A 23 -4.49 6.83 10.74
C VAL A 23 -5.29 5.84 11.58
N ALA A 24 -5.59 6.22 12.82
CA ALA A 24 -6.37 5.37 13.71
C ALA A 24 -7.74 5.04 13.11
N GLU A 25 -8.40 6.03 12.53
CA GLU A 25 -9.69 5.84 11.89
C GLU A 25 -9.58 5.00 10.65
N GLN A 26 -8.57 5.26 9.83
CA GLN A 26 -8.36 4.53 8.57
C GLN A 26 -8.16 3.04 8.83
N LEU A 27 -7.35 2.70 9.83
CA LEU A 27 -6.99 1.32 10.13
C LEU A 27 -7.89 0.68 11.19
N ARG A 28 -8.79 1.46 11.79
CA ARG A 28 -9.69 0.98 12.85
C ARG A 28 -8.91 0.43 14.03
N VAL A 29 -7.90 1.17 14.46
CA VAL A 29 -7.07 0.82 15.60
C VAL A 29 -7.12 1.97 16.60
N LYS A 30 -6.65 1.72 17.81
CA LYS A 30 -6.65 2.71 18.86
C LYS A 30 -5.43 3.63 18.74
N LYS A 31 -5.57 4.86 19.23
CA LYS A 31 -4.52 5.86 19.15
C LYS A 31 -3.17 5.40 19.73
N PRO A 32 -3.14 4.69 20.87
CA PRO A 32 -1.84 4.22 21.39
C PRO A 32 -1.08 3.33 20.42
N SER A 33 -1.81 2.51 19.65
CA SER A 33 -1.19 1.66 18.63
C SER A 33 -0.55 2.52 17.54
N VAL A 34 -1.25 3.57 17.11
CA VAL A 34 -0.72 4.48 16.10
C VAL A 34 0.51 5.21 16.62
N SER A 35 0.43 5.71 17.85
CA SER A 35 1.57 6.44 18.45
C SER A 35 2.82 5.57 18.51
N ARG A 36 2.64 4.30 18.87
CA ARG A 36 3.76 3.35 18.93
C ARG A 36 4.34 3.10 17.56
N ALA A 37 3.46 2.88 16.58
CA ALA A 37 3.90 2.62 15.20
C ALA A 37 4.62 3.84 14.62
N VAL A 38 4.12 5.03 14.88
CA VAL A 38 4.75 6.27 14.41
C VAL A 38 6.14 6.41 15.01
N LYS A 39 6.27 6.10 16.30
CA LYS A 39 7.58 6.18 16.97
C LYS A 39 8.58 5.21 16.32
N GLU A 40 8.14 3.98 16.07
CA GLU A 40 8.99 2.98 15.43
C GLU A 40 9.36 3.38 14.01
N LEU A 41 8.39 3.82 13.23
CA LEU A 41 8.63 4.22 11.84
C LEU A 41 9.51 5.46 11.76
N SER A 42 9.41 6.35 12.75
CA SER A 42 10.30 7.52 12.82
C SER A 42 11.74 7.10 13.11
N LYS A 43 11.93 6.15 14.02
CA LYS A 43 13.25 5.60 14.30
C LYS A 43 13.85 4.94 13.08
N MET A 44 13.03 4.28 12.28
CA MET A 44 13.49 3.58 11.09
C MET A 44 13.73 4.52 9.91
N GLY A 45 13.38 5.79 10.07
CA GLY A 45 13.62 6.78 9.02
C GLY A 45 12.56 6.87 7.96
N TYR A 46 11.36 6.36 8.23
CA TYR A 46 10.26 6.39 7.26
C TYR A 46 9.29 7.53 7.47
N LEU A 47 9.13 7.99 8.72
CA LEU A 47 8.17 9.04 9.06
C LEU A 47 8.83 10.14 9.86
N LEU A 48 8.21 11.33 9.78
CA LEU A 48 8.54 12.46 10.64
C LEU A 48 7.23 12.93 11.27
N LYS A 49 7.28 13.23 12.56
CA LYS A 49 6.16 13.87 13.24
C LYS A 49 6.53 15.32 13.45
N GLU A 50 5.77 16.21 12.82
CA GLU A 50 6.02 17.63 12.89
C GLU A 50 5.56 18.21 14.24
N ASP A 51 5.97 19.44 14.54
CA ASP A 51 5.63 20.07 15.80
C ASP A 51 4.13 20.25 15.99
N ASP A 52 3.41 20.42 14.89
CA ASP A 52 1.95 20.60 14.94
C ASP A 52 1.19 19.27 15.00
N GLY A 53 1.90 18.15 15.08
CA GLY A 53 1.29 16.83 15.19
C GLY A 53 1.00 16.15 13.86
N THR A 54 1.28 16.80 12.76
CA THR A 54 1.09 16.17 11.45
C THR A 54 2.21 15.18 11.17
N LEU A 55 1.89 14.17 10.37
CA LEU A 55 2.84 13.15 9.98
C LEU A 55 3.24 13.37 8.52
N SER A 56 4.52 13.25 8.24
CA SER A 56 4.99 13.31 6.87
C SER A 56 5.93 12.13 6.60
N LEU A 57 5.95 11.72 5.35
CA LEU A 57 6.82 10.63 4.91
C LEU A 57 8.18 11.22 4.53
N THR A 58 9.24 10.55 4.99
CA THR A 58 10.58 10.87 4.50
C THR A 58 10.68 10.39 3.06
N HIS A 59 11.78 10.68 2.41
CA HIS A 59 12.02 10.16 1.05
C HIS A 59 11.95 8.63 1.05
N ASN A 60 12.58 7.97 2.02
CA ASN A 60 12.53 6.52 2.16
C ASN A 60 11.12 6.03 2.45
N GLY A 61 10.39 6.75 3.29
CA GLY A 61 9.00 6.41 3.61
C GLY A 61 8.11 6.49 2.39
N GLN A 62 8.29 7.53 1.61
CA GLN A 62 7.51 7.72 0.38
C GLN A 62 7.76 6.58 -0.60
N LYS A 63 9.03 6.25 -0.81
CA LYS A 63 9.41 5.18 -1.72
C LYS A 63 8.86 3.83 -1.28
N THR A 64 9.02 3.51 0.00
CA THR A 64 8.56 2.25 0.56
C THR A 64 7.05 2.13 0.52
N ALA A 65 6.35 3.21 0.92
CA ALA A 65 4.89 3.23 0.91
C ALA A 65 4.34 3.06 -0.51
N LYS A 66 5.00 3.69 -1.47
CA LYS A 66 4.58 3.59 -2.86
C LYS A 66 4.72 2.16 -3.37
N GLN A 67 5.77 1.46 -2.98
CA GLN A 67 5.96 0.06 -3.35
C GLN A 67 4.88 -0.83 -2.75
N ILE A 68 4.53 -0.60 -1.51
CA ILE A 68 3.46 -1.34 -0.84
C ILE A 68 2.12 -1.09 -1.53
N TYR A 69 1.85 0.16 -1.81
CA TYR A 69 0.62 0.57 -2.47
C TYR A 69 0.50 -0.05 -3.86
N GLU A 70 1.61 -0.12 -4.58
CA GLU A 70 1.67 -0.73 -5.90
C GLU A 70 1.26 -2.20 -5.85
N LYS A 71 1.78 -2.94 -4.87
CA LYS A 71 1.41 -4.35 -4.68
C LYS A 71 -0.07 -4.49 -4.39
N HIS A 72 -0.58 -3.64 -3.52
CA HIS A 72 -1.99 -3.67 -3.16
C HIS A 72 -2.87 -3.43 -4.40
N GLN A 73 -2.54 -2.41 -5.17
CA GLN A 73 -3.28 -2.08 -6.38
C GLN A 73 -3.23 -3.22 -7.39
N PHE A 74 -2.05 -3.79 -7.58
CA PHE A 74 -1.87 -4.86 -8.53
C PHE A 74 -2.74 -6.07 -8.18
N PHE A 75 -2.64 -6.55 -6.95
CA PHE A 75 -3.40 -7.74 -6.55
C PHE A 75 -4.89 -7.49 -6.48
N THR A 76 -5.30 -6.31 -6.04
CA THR A 76 -6.71 -5.96 -6.03
C THR A 76 -7.28 -6.04 -7.45
N ARG A 77 -6.57 -5.45 -8.40
CA ARG A 77 -7.02 -5.45 -9.80
C ARG A 77 -7.04 -6.85 -10.38
N GLN A 78 -6.00 -7.64 -10.12
CA GLN A 78 -5.94 -9.02 -10.63
C GLN A 78 -7.13 -9.84 -10.13
N LEU A 79 -7.46 -9.70 -8.86
CA LEU A 79 -8.56 -10.45 -8.27
C LEU A 79 -9.91 -9.98 -8.81
N ILE A 80 -10.09 -8.69 -8.97
CA ILE A 80 -11.33 -8.15 -9.53
C ILE A 80 -11.52 -8.63 -10.97
N GLU A 81 -10.45 -8.61 -11.75
CA GLU A 81 -10.50 -9.08 -13.13
C GLU A 81 -10.82 -10.56 -13.22
N ALA A 82 -10.43 -11.32 -12.20
CA ALA A 82 -10.74 -12.75 -12.12
C ALA A 82 -12.16 -13.02 -11.64
N GLY A 83 -12.90 -11.98 -11.26
CA GLY A 83 -14.28 -12.12 -10.82
C GLY A 83 -14.50 -12.03 -9.33
N VAL A 84 -13.47 -11.71 -8.56
CA VAL A 84 -13.60 -11.59 -7.10
C VAL A 84 -14.27 -10.26 -6.76
N PRO A 85 -15.30 -10.27 -5.87
CA PRO A 85 -15.92 -9.01 -5.44
C PRO A 85 -14.91 -8.04 -4.86
N GLN A 86 -15.15 -6.76 -5.06
CA GLN A 86 -14.20 -5.71 -4.74
C GLN A 86 -13.74 -5.72 -3.28
N ASP A 87 -14.67 -5.90 -2.35
CA ASP A 87 -14.33 -5.90 -0.93
C ASP A 87 -13.44 -7.09 -0.55
N ILE A 88 -13.74 -8.27 -1.10
CA ILE A 88 -12.92 -9.46 -0.87
C ILE A 88 -11.55 -9.29 -1.53
N ALA A 89 -11.54 -8.76 -2.75
CA ALA A 89 -10.30 -8.54 -3.48
C ALA A 89 -9.36 -7.62 -2.70
N ALA A 90 -9.89 -6.54 -2.14
CA ALA A 90 -9.07 -5.60 -1.36
C ALA A 90 -8.50 -6.25 -0.11
N GLN A 91 -9.30 -7.06 0.59
CA GLN A 91 -8.85 -7.75 1.79
C GLN A 91 -7.75 -8.76 1.48
N ASP A 92 -7.96 -9.55 0.43
CA ASP A 92 -6.98 -10.56 0.05
C ASP A 92 -5.70 -9.93 -0.47
N ALA A 93 -5.83 -8.83 -1.23
CA ALA A 93 -4.66 -8.11 -1.72
C ALA A 93 -3.81 -7.61 -0.56
N CYS A 94 -4.45 -7.13 0.50
CA CYS A 94 -3.74 -6.67 1.68
C CYS A 94 -2.92 -7.79 2.32
N ARG A 95 -3.46 -8.99 2.34
CA ARG A 95 -2.74 -10.15 2.87
C ARG A 95 -1.61 -10.57 1.95
N LEU A 96 -1.87 -10.61 0.67
CA LEU A 96 -0.88 -11.04 -0.33
C LEU A 96 0.34 -10.12 -0.34
N GLU A 97 0.14 -8.84 -0.18
CA GLU A 97 1.25 -7.89 -0.25
C GLU A 97 2.26 -8.08 0.87
N HIS A 98 1.84 -8.70 1.99
CA HIS A 98 2.72 -8.92 3.12
C HIS A 98 3.47 -10.25 3.07
N VAL A 99 3.05 -11.17 2.21
CA VAL A 99 3.65 -12.51 2.19
C VAL A 99 4.43 -12.80 0.92
N ILE A 100 4.27 -12.01 -0.11
CA ILE A 100 4.94 -12.27 -1.38
C ILE A 100 6.31 -11.60 -1.40
N SER A 101 7.30 -12.28 -1.98
CA SER A 101 8.63 -11.71 -2.14
C SER A 101 8.62 -10.67 -3.26
N GLU A 102 9.60 -9.78 -3.20
CA GLU A 102 9.74 -8.77 -4.24
C GLU A 102 10.01 -9.41 -5.60
N THR A 103 10.83 -10.45 -5.62
CA THR A 103 11.14 -11.17 -6.85
C THR A 103 9.88 -11.74 -7.50
N SER A 104 9.06 -12.41 -6.70
CA SER A 104 7.81 -12.99 -7.21
C SER A 104 6.85 -11.91 -7.70
N PHE A 105 6.76 -10.81 -6.96
CA PHE A 105 5.89 -9.72 -7.36
C PHE A 105 6.32 -9.11 -8.70
N GLN A 106 7.62 -8.86 -8.86
CA GLN A 106 8.13 -8.29 -10.10
C GLN A 106 7.85 -9.21 -11.28
N LYS A 107 8.03 -10.52 -11.09
CA LYS A 107 7.77 -11.49 -12.15
C LYS A 107 6.28 -11.56 -12.50
N LEU A 108 5.42 -11.50 -11.50
CA LEU A 108 3.98 -11.47 -11.76
C LEU A 108 3.56 -10.21 -12.50
N LYS A 109 4.15 -9.08 -12.13
CA LYS A 109 3.87 -7.81 -12.79
C LYS A 109 4.27 -7.87 -14.27
N GLU A 110 5.47 -8.38 -14.54
CA GLU A 110 5.96 -8.52 -15.90
C GLU A 110 5.08 -9.47 -16.72
N ALA A 111 4.70 -10.59 -16.13
CA ALA A 111 3.87 -11.57 -16.80
C ALA A 111 2.48 -11.01 -17.12
N ALA A 112 1.89 -10.29 -16.16
CA ALA A 112 0.58 -9.70 -16.37
C ALA A 112 0.62 -8.63 -17.45
N PHE A 113 1.66 -7.81 -17.44
CA PHE A 113 1.83 -6.77 -18.44
C PHE A 113 2.06 -7.36 -19.83
N SER A 114 2.93 -8.36 -19.90
CA SER A 114 3.22 -9.07 -21.15
C SER A 114 1.98 -9.78 -21.66
N GLY A 115 1.25 -10.43 -20.75
CA GLY A 115 0.01 -11.11 -21.09
C GLY A 115 -1.03 -10.17 -21.66
N SER A 116 -1.18 -9.02 -21.06
CA SER A 116 -2.11 -8.01 -21.56
C SER A 116 -1.74 -7.53 -22.94
N ARG A 117 -0.46 -7.37 -23.17
CA ARG A 117 0.03 -6.92 -24.48
C ARG A 117 -0.10 -8.02 -25.53
N GLU A 118 0.13 -9.26 -25.10
CA GLU A 118 0.03 -10.40 -25.99
C GLU A 118 -1.40 -10.74 -26.34
N VAL A 119 -2.32 -10.53 -25.41
CA VAL A 119 -3.72 -10.82 -25.66
C VAL A 119 -4.22 -10.08 -26.89
N ILE A 120 -3.81 -8.85 -27.05
CA ILE A 120 -4.23 -8.04 -28.18
C ILE A 120 -3.73 -8.62 -29.50
N PRO A 121 -2.42 -8.89 -29.65
CA PRO A 121 -1.92 -9.43 -30.90
C PRO A 121 -2.20 -10.93 -31.07
N SER A 122 -2.26 -11.68 -29.98
CA SER A 122 -2.44 -13.12 -30.08
C SER A 122 -3.89 -13.48 -30.37
N ASP A 123 -4.78 -12.56 -30.27
CA ASP A 123 -6.20 -12.79 -30.57
C ASP A 123 -6.38 -13.26 -32.00
N GLU A 124 -5.54 -12.83 -32.86
CA GLU A 124 -5.61 -13.21 -34.24
C GLU A 124 -5.21 -14.65 -34.46
N SER A 125 -4.53 -15.25 -33.53
CA SER A 125 -4.19 -16.65 -33.67
C SER A 125 -5.32 -17.58 -33.27
#